data_d400530f53445a6e43780ca44383383d
#
_entry.id   d400530f53445a6e43780ca44383383d
#
_cell.length_a   1.000
_cell.length_b   1.000
_cell.length_c   1.000
_cell.angle_alpha   90.00
_cell.angle_beta   90.00
_cell.angle_gamma   90.00
#
_symmetry.space_group_name_H-M   'P 1'
#
loop_
_entity.id
_entity.type
_entity.pdbx_description
1 polymer ?
#
loop_
_entity_poly.entity_id
_entity_poly.type
_entity_poly.pdbx_seq_one_letter_code
_entity_poly.pdbx_strand_id
1 'polypeptide(L)' 'QFDLVLLDPPFHGGTLEKILPSVEKVLAPGGIALCESETGLVLPAEVGSLTLKKQYKYGKVLLWKYTKPMQPAGEEDAE' A
#
# COMPACT_ATOMS: atom_id res chain seq x y z
N GLN A 1 3.28 -13.38 7.88
CA GLN A 1 2.57 -12.57 6.89
C GLN A 1 1.31 -11.98 7.49
N PHE A 2 0.91 -10.86 6.97
CA PHE A 2 -0.25 -10.14 7.48
C PHE A 2 -1.28 -9.95 6.39
N ASP A 3 -2.55 -10.09 6.76
CA ASP A 3 -3.63 -9.82 5.82
C ASP A 3 -3.99 -8.34 5.77
N LEU A 4 -3.68 -7.61 6.81
CA LEU A 4 -4.00 -6.20 6.90
C LEU A 4 -2.87 -5.48 7.60
N VAL A 5 -2.40 -4.42 7.00
CA VAL A 5 -1.36 -3.58 7.59
C VAL A 5 -1.89 -2.16 7.62
N LEU A 6 -1.81 -1.52 8.78
CA LEU A 6 -2.24 -0.15 8.96
C LEU A 6 -1.02 0.71 9.24
N LEU A 7 -0.86 1.78 8.49
CA LEU A 7 0.23 2.72 8.67
C LEU A 7 -0.34 4.07 9.03
N ASP A 8 -0.06 4.51 10.24
CA ASP A 8 -0.64 5.73 10.79
C ASP A 8 0.31 6.91 10.68
N PRO A 9 -0.25 8.11 10.60
CA PRO A 9 0.57 9.30 10.76
C PRO A 9 1.01 9.44 12.21
N PRO A 10 1.90 10.34 12.49
CA PRO A 10 2.43 11.30 11.55
C PRO A 10 3.67 10.77 10.86
N PHE A 11 3.68 10.84 9.56
CA PHE A 11 4.87 10.55 8.81
C PHE A 11 5.22 11.79 8.02
N HIS A 12 6.46 12.16 8.10
CA HIS A 12 6.94 13.26 7.31
C HIS A 12 7.25 12.76 5.91
N GLY A 13 7.36 13.68 4.99
CA GLY A 13 7.53 13.33 3.61
C GLY A 13 8.58 12.27 3.39
N GLY A 14 8.29 11.34 2.53
CA GLY A 14 9.24 10.30 2.17
C GLY A 14 9.20 9.07 3.04
N THR A 15 8.62 9.14 4.23
CA THR A 15 8.65 8.00 5.13
C THR A 15 7.78 6.86 4.62
N LEU A 16 6.58 7.17 4.16
CA LEU A 16 5.69 6.13 3.66
C LEU A 16 6.29 5.46 2.43
N GLU A 17 6.91 6.24 1.55
CA GLU A 17 7.52 5.66 0.39
C GLU A 17 8.63 4.68 0.75
N LYS A 18 9.34 4.97 1.84
CA LYS A 18 10.40 4.07 2.27
C LYS A 18 9.87 2.82 2.94
N ILE A 19 8.71 2.93 3.58
CA ILE A 19 8.14 1.80 4.31
C ILE A 19 7.39 0.85 3.39
N LEU A 20 6.76 1.38 2.34
CA LEU A 20 5.90 0.56 1.50
C LEU A 20 6.60 -0.68 0.91
N PRO A 21 7.86 -0.61 0.48
CA PRO A 21 8.49 -1.83 0.00
C PRO A 21 8.60 -2.91 1.06
N SER A 22 8.79 -2.51 2.32
CA SER A 22 8.83 -3.49 3.40
C SER A 22 7.44 -4.07 3.64
N VAL A 23 6.41 -3.25 3.53
CA VAL A 23 5.04 -3.72 3.69
C VAL A 23 4.72 -4.74 2.62
N GLU A 24 5.18 -4.48 1.40
CA GLU A 24 4.92 -5.40 0.31
C GLU A 24 5.46 -6.79 0.61
N LYS A 25 6.58 -6.86 1.30
CA LYS A 25 7.20 -8.14 1.61
C LYS A 25 6.45 -8.92 2.68
N VAL A 26 5.82 -8.23 3.62
CA VAL A 26 5.17 -8.91 4.73
C VAL A 26 3.68 -9.09 4.52
N LEU A 27 3.12 -8.46 3.51
CA LEU A 27 1.69 -8.56 3.25
C LEU A 27 1.39 -9.86 2.52
N ALA A 28 0.40 -10.58 3.00
CA ALA A 28 0.01 -11.83 2.37
C ALA A 28 -0.67 -11.56 1.03
N PRO A 29 -0.61 -12.49 0.10
CA PRO A 29 -1.37 -12.34 -1.15
C PRO A 29 -2.83 -12.10 -0.82
N GLY A 30 -3.43 -11.12 -1.49
CA GLY A 30 -4.79 -10.74 -1.21
C GLY A 30 -4.92 -9.79 -0.05
N GLY A 31 -3.81 -9.43 0.59
CA GLY A 31 -3.85 -8.55 1.73
C GLY A 31 -4.04 -7.09 1.34
N ILE A 32 -4.28 -6.29 2.35
CA ILE A 32 -4.58 -4.87 2.18
C ILE A 32 -3.65 -4.06 3.07
N ALA A 33 -3.11 -2.99 2.52
CA ALA A 33 -2.34 -2.02 3.29
C ALA A 33 -3.06 -0.69 3.22
N LEU A 34 -3.37 -0.12 4.38
CA LEU A 34 -4.00 1.18 4.47
C LEU A 34 -2.99 2.16 5.04
N CYS A 35 -2.76 3.23 4.32
CA CYS A 35 -1.81 4.25 4.73
C CYS A 35 -2.52 5.58 4.88
N GLU A 36 -2.25 6.27 5.96
CA GLU A 36 -2.85 7.56 6.22
C GLU A 36 -1.79 8.64 6.07
N SER A 37 -2.12 9.73 5.40
CA SER A 37 -1.17 10.80 5.19
C SER A 37 -1.89 12.15 5.15
N GLU A 38 -1.11 13.22 5.17
CA GLU A 38 -1.65 14.55 4.92
C GLU A 38 -1.99 14.71 3.46
N THR A 39 -2.88 15.65 3.18
CA THR A 39 -3.13 16.01 1.80
C THR A 39 -1.87 16.64 1.23
N GLY A 40 -1.70 16.49 -0.06
CA GLY A 40 -0.51 17.02 -0.71
C GLY A 40 0.59 16.02 -0.91
N LEU A 41 0.57 14.92 -0.17
CA LEU A 41 1.54 13.86 -0.38
C LEU A 41 1.09 13.01 -1.55
N VAL A 42 2.04 12.62 -2.38
CA VAL A 42 1.74 11.76 -3.53
C VAL A 42 2.55 10.48 -3.36
N LEU A 43 1.85 9.37 -3.32
CA LEU A 43 2.47 8.06 -3.22
C LEU A 43 2.36 7.35 -4.57
N PRO A 44 3.28 6.44 -4.86
CA PRO A 44 3.25 5.76 -6.15
C PRO A 44 2.04 4.86 -6.28
N ALA A 45 1.60 4.67 -7.52
CA ALA A 45 0.47 3.79 -7.78
C ALA A 45 0.83 2.32 -7.61
N GLU A 46 2.11 1.99 -7.72
CA GLU A 46 2.56 0.63 -7.59
C GLU A 46 3.84 0.60 -6.79
N VAL A 47 3.94 -0.37 -5.88
CA VAL A 47 5.14 -0.59 -5.11
C VAL A 47 5.38 -2.09 -5.10
N GLY A 48 6.34 -2.55 -5.92
CA GLY A 48 6.50 -3.97 -6.09
C GLY A 48 5.22 -4.58 -6.62
N SER A 49 4.66 -5.51 -5.89
CA SER A 49 3.39 -6.12 -6.29
C SER A 49 2.19 -5.42 -5.69
N LEU A 50 2.41 -4.39 -4.87
CA LEU A 50 1.29 -3.62 -4.32
C LEU A 50 0.73 -2.69 -5.38
N THR A 51 -0.59 -2.60 -5.44
CA THR A 51 -1.28 -1.72 -6.37
C THR A 51 -2.20 -0.81 -5.57
N LEU A 52 -2.14 0.48 -5.85
CA LEU A 52 -3.05 1.43 -5.23
C LEU A 52 -4.44 1.24 -5.82
N LYS A 53 -5.38 0.84 -4.98
CA LYS A 53 -6.73 0.57 -5.45
C LYS A 53 -7.65 1.74 -5.26
N LYS A 54 -7.47 2.49 -4.18
CA LYS A 54 -8.40 3.56 -3.91
C LYS A 54 -7.75 4.57 -2.98
N GLN A 55 -8.22 5.79 -3.09
CA GLN A 55 -7.76 6.87 -2.25
C GLN A 55 -8.98 7.60 -1.72
N TYR A 56 -9.01 7.84 -0.42
CA TYR A 56 -10.11 8.54 0.21
C TYR A 56 -9.57 9.83 0.79
N LYS A 57 -10.36 10.88 0.71
CA LYS A 57 -9.98 12.16 1.27
C LYS A 57 -10.97 12.54 2.35
N TYR A 58 -10.45 12.85 3.53
CA TYR A 58 -11.26 13.30 4.66
C TYR A 58 -10.65 14.57 5.20
N GLY A 59 -11.23 15.72 4.83
CA GLY A 59 -10.66 16.96 5.28
C GLY A 59 -9.22 17.10 4.82
N LYS A 60 -8.30 17.10 5.77
CA LYS A 60 -6.88 17.23 5.45
C LYS A 60 -6.12 15.91 5.49
N VAL A 61 -6.84 14.81 5.50
CA VAL A 61 -6.25 13.49 5.60
C VAL A 61 -6.56 12.70 4.36
N LEU A 62 -5.56 11.99 3.85
CA LEU A 62 -5.74 11.06 2.75
C LEU A 62 -5.54 9.65 3.28
N LEU A 63 -6.39 8.75 2.83
CA LEU A 63 -6.27 7.33 3.13
C LEU A 63 -6.00 6.61 1.83
N TRP A 64 -4.89 5.88 1.79
CA TRP A 64 -4.45 5.17 0.59
C TRP A 64 -4.65 3.69 0.80
N LYS A 65 -5.35 3.04 -0.10
CA LYS A 65 -5.61 1.62 0.01
C LYS A 65 -4.82 0.88 -1.06
N TYR A 66 -3.82 0.12 -0.62
CA TYR A 66 -3.04 -0.73 -1.51
C TYR A 66 -3.47 -2.17 -1.31
N THR A 67 -3.43 -2.95 -2.37
CA THR A 67 -3.69 -4.37 -2.28
C THR A 67 -2.57 -5.13 -2.92
N LYS A 68 -2.38 -6.36 -2.45
CA LYS A 68 -1.42 -7.27 -3.04
C LYS A 68 -2.20 -8.36 -3.76
N PRO A 69 -1.88 -8.65 -5.02
CA PRO A 69 -2.66 -9.65 -5.76
C PRO A 69 -2.63 -11.00 -5.07
N MET A 70 -3.66 -11.76 -5.30
CA MET A 70 -3.74 -13.09 -4.72
C MET A 70 -2.63 -13.99 -5.21
N GLN A 71 -2.21 -13.81 -6.43
CA GLN A 71 -1.13 -14.58 -6.99
C GLN A 71 -0.12 -13.65 -7.58
N PRO A 72 1.17 -13.94 -7.39
CA PRO A 72 2.18 -13.12 -8.04
C PRO A 72 2.02 -13.19 -9.55
N ALA A 73 2.37 -12.07 -10.17
CA ALA A 73 2.36 -12.03 -11.62
C ALA A 73 3.27 -13.13 -12.15
N GLY A 74 2.84 -13.81 -13.14
CA GLY A 74 3.64 -14.85 -13.73
C GLY A 74 3.31 -16.24 -13.25
N GLU A 75 2.78 -16.36 -12.06
CA GLU A 75 2.46 -17.69 -11.57
C GLU A 75 1.31 -18.28 -12.30
N GLU A 76 0.31 -17.49 -12.54
CA GLU A 76 -0.82 -18.01 -13.26
C GLU A 76 -0.45 -18.38 -14.66
N ASP A 77 0.65 -17.86 -15.15
CA ASP A 77 1.08 -18.21 -16.49
C ASP A 77 1.81 -19.52 -16.54
N ALA A 78 2.15 -20.04 -15.41
CA ALA A 78 2.93 -21.27 -15.39
C ALA A 78 2.14 -22.44 -15.88
N GLU A 79 0.83 -22.32 -15.85
CA GLU A 79 0.07 -23.46 -16.28
C GLU A 79 -0.14 -23.57 -17.65
#